data_68dc5cc63225a215a3e0f0021c445842
#
_entry.id   68dc5cc63225a215a3e0f0021c445842
#
_cell.length_a   1.000
_cell.length_b   1.000
_cell.length_c   1.000
_cell.angle_alpha   90.00
_cell.angle_beta   90.00
_cell.angle_gamma   90.00
#
_symmetry.space_group_name_H-M   'P 1'
#
loop_
_entity.id
_entity.type
_entity.pdbx_description
1 polymer ?
#
loop_
_entity_poly.entity_id
_entity_poly.type
_entity_poly.pdbx_seq_one_letter_code
_entity_poly.pdbx_strand_id
1 'polypeptide(L)'
;MTALDQAGAEKLREKLRVLGFDAVRFARAEPRFGPGLRDWLAAGHHADMAWLERGAAKRGDPELVLPGVRTVIMLGINYATADALPGADPEKNGTRWARYSRYSDYHDTIKSALADAGRLLEKEQGIGAEDYRYYVDTGPVLERGWAAQAGLGFTGKNAMLISREFGNWLFLACILTRLEIPADAPLPGREPAGTHAGRLCGKCTRCLDACPTGAFAAPGVVDARRCVAYQTIENKGVIPRELRAGIGDRIYGCDTCLEVCPWNRFAQASREMLVKARPEITQLELKEILELTPERFAAVFRGTAIKRVKLAGLLRNACVVAGNTGAQDCVPSLQRLVMAEGAYVAPPMVRAHAVWALARLGAVAELANARCYESDPIVLPEYLAEGF
;
A
#
# COMPACT_ATOMS: atom_id res chain seq x y z
N MET A 1 -20.87 -8.78 31.07
CA MET A 1 -20.18 -8.13 29.93
C MET A 1 -20.56 -6.65 29.96
N THR A 2 -19.56 -5.78 29.90
CA THR A 2 -19.77 -4.33 29.99
C THR A 2 -20.32 -3.83 28.65
N ALA A 3 -21.48 -3.19 28.67
CA ALA A 3 -22.07 -2.51 27.53
C ALA A 3 -21.99 -1.00 27.75
N LEU A 4 -21.59 -0.26 26.73
CA LEU A 4 -21.61 1.20 26.74
C LEU A 4 -22.98 1.71 26.24
N ASP A 5 -23.43 2.80 26.82
CA ASP A 5 -24.49 3.62 26.21
C ASP A 5 -23.90 4.61 25.19
N GLN A 6 -24.75 5.41 24.56
CA GLN A 6 -24.32 6.38 23.54
C GLN A 6 -23.37 7.44 24.12
N ALA A 7 -23.56 7.86 25.35
CA ALA A 7 -22.70 8.85 26.01
C ALA A 7 -21.32 8.26 26.31
N GLY A 8 -21.26 7.02 26.77
CA GLY A 8 -20.01 6.27 26.98
C GLY A 8 -19.23 6.04 25.68
N ALA A 9 -19.96 5.71 24.59
CA ALA A 9 -19.35 5.57 23.28
C ALA A 9 -18.71 6.88 22.78
N GLU A 10 -19.39 8.01 22.96
CA GLU A 10 -18.85 9.31 22.56
C GLU A 10 -17.63 9.71 23.39
N LYS A 11 -17.68 9.49 24.71
CA LYS A 11 -16.52 9.71 25.58
C LYS A 11 -15.33 8.85 25.19
N LEU A 12 -15.55 7.60 24.83
CA LEU A 12 -14.48 6.72 24.32
C LEU A 12 -13.92 7.25 23.00
N ARG A 13 -14.79 7.69 22.08
CA ARG A 13 -14.41 8.29 20.80
C ARG A 13 -13.45 9.46 20.98
N GLU A 14 -13.79 10.41 21.85
CA GLU A 14 -12.95 11.58 22.15
C GLU A 14 -11.59 11.17 22.73
N LYS A 15 -11.56 10.22 23.66
CA LYS A 15 -10.31 9.71 24.22
C LYS A 15 -9.40 9.04 23.16
N LEU A 16 -9.98 8.28 22.24
CA LEU A 16 -9.24 7.69 21.13
C LEU A 16 -8.69 8.77 20.18
N ARG A 17 -9.44 9.86 19.93
CA ARG A 17 -8.95 10.99 19.15
C ARG A 17 -7.76 11.71 19.81
N VAL A 18 -7.72 11.79 21.12
CA VAL A 18 -6.58 12.33 21.88
C VAL A 18 -5.31 11.50 21.69
N LEU A 19 -5.45 10.17 21.44
CA LEU A 19 -4.33 9.30 21.13
C LEU A 19 -3.79 9.45 19.70
N GLY A 20 -4.37 10.35 18.88
CA GLY A 20 -3.88 10.67 17.54
C GLY A 20 -4.72 10.09 16.40
N PHE A 21 -5.81 9.37 16.68
CA PHE A 21 -6.70 8.89 15.64
C PHE A 21 -7.60 10.02 15.13
N ASP A 22 -7.55 10.31 13.82
CA ASP A 22 -8.34 11.39 13.21
C ASP A 22 -9.81 11.01 13.04
N ALA A 23 -10.08 9.74 12.77
CA ALA A 23 -11.43 9.21 12.64
C ALA A 23 -11.60 7.98 13.53
N VAL A 24 -12.73 7.92 14.26
CA VAL A 24 -13.11 6.81 15.13
C VAL A 24 -14.56 6.45 14.86
N ARG A 25 -14.83 5.19 14.52
CA ARG A 25 -16.16 4.66 14.25
C ARG A 25 -16.34 3.27 14.85
N PHE A 26 -17.55 2.92 15.19
CA PHE A 26 -17.90 1.62 15.77
C PHE A 26 -18.83 0.83 14.84
N ALA A 27 -18.52 -0.44 14.62
CA ALA A 27 -19.39 -1.37 13.90
C ALA A 27 -19.71 -2.58 14.77
N ARG A 28 -20.91 -3.15 14.62
CA ARG A 28 -21.18 -4.49 15.13
C ARG A 28 -20.27 -5.49 14.44
N ALA A 29 -19.77 -6.47 15.17
CA ALA A 29 -18.90 -7.52 14.65
C ALA A 29 -19.64 -8.57 13.79
N GLU A 30 -20.70 -8.17 13.12
CA GLU A 30 -21.47 -8.95 12.15
C GLU A 30 -21.07 -8.48 10.74
N PRO A 31 -20.28 -9.23 9.98
CA PRO A 31 -19.82 -8.78 8.67
C PRO A 31 -21.00 -8.70 7.68
N ARG A 32 -21.17 -7.52 7.09
CA ARG A 32 -22.20 -7.24 6.07
C ARG A 32 -21.56 -6.90 4.72
N PHE A 33 -20.34 -7.35 4.50
CA PHE A 33 -19.67 -7.24 3.21
C PHE A 33 -19.73 -8.60 2.51
N GLY A 34 -20.10 -8.57 1.25
CA GLY A 34 -20.36 -9.78 0.45
C GLY A 34 -19.12 -10.62 0.13
N PRO A 35 -19.26 -11.65 -0.70
CA PRO A 35 -18.24 -12.67 -0.98
C PRO A 35 -17.00 -12.15 -1.73
N GLY A 36 -16.87 -10.84 -1.93
CA GLY A 36 -15.86 -10.21 -2.79
C GLY A 36 -14.42 -10.69 -2.61
N LEU A 37 -13.98 -11.05 -1.38
CA LEU A 37 -12.65 -11.62 -1.19
C LEU A 37 -12.55 -13.02 -1.82
N ARG A 38 -13.56 -13.87 -1.66
CA ARG A 38 -13.55 -15.24 -2.21
C ARG A 38 -13.53 -15.21 -3.73
N ASP A 39 -14.38 -14.39 -4.34
CA ASP A 39 -14.46 -14.25 -5.79
C ASP A 39 -13.16 -13.68 -6.36
N TRP A 40 -12.55 -12.71 -5.65
CA TRP A 40 -11.28 -12.10 -6.01
C TRP A 40 -10.13 -13.11 -5.95
N LEU A 41 -10.10 -13.96 -4.92
CA LEU A 41 -9.13 -15.05 -4.79
C LEU A 41 -9.35 -16.13 -5.86
N ALA A 42 -10.60 -16.53 -6.08
CA ALA A 42 -10.95 -17.53 -7.11
C ALA A 42 -10.56 -17.07 -8.52
N ALA A 43 -10.62 -15.77 -8.81
CA ALA A 43 -10.17 -15.18 -10.07
C ALA A 43 -8.63 -15.05 -10.18
N GLY A 44 -7.87 -15.43 -9.14
CA GLY A 44 -6.42 -15.31 -9.10
C GLY A 44 -5.91 -13.87 -9.07
N HIS A 45 -6.76 -12.90 -8.73
CA HIS A 45 -6.39 -11.48 -8.72
C HIS A 45 -5.39 -11.11 -7.61
N HIS A 46 -5.14 -12.00 -6.66
CA HIS A 46 -4.16 -11.83 -5.58
C HIS A 46 -2.71 -12.11 -6.01
N ALA A 47 -2.49 -12.58 -7.24
CA ALA A 47 -1.18 -12.99 -7.75
C ALA A 47 -0.51 -14.04 -6.84
N ASP A 48 0.73 -13.81 -6.38
CA ASP A 48 1.47 -14.71 -5.48
C ASP A 48 1.31 -14.39 -3.99
N MET A 49 0.36 -13.53 -3.63
CA MET A 49 0.09 -13.16 -2.23
C MET A 49 -0.67 -14.26 -1.47
N ALA A 50 -0.09 -15.46 -1.40
CA ALA A 50 -0.69 -16.66 -0.79
C ALA A 50 -1.13 -16.50 0.68
N TRP A 51 -0.59 -15.49 1.39
CA TRP A 51 -1.06 -15.17 2.74
C TRP A 51 -2.52 -14.68 2.80
N LEU A 52 -3.05 -14.15 1.70
CA LEU A 52 -4.45 -13.73 1.61
C LEU A 52 -5.38 -14.94 1.55
N GLU A 53 -4.99 -15.99 0.81
CA GLU A 53 -5.73 -17.25 0.77
C GLU A 53 -5.72 -17.95 2.14
N ARG A 54 -4.52 -18.10 2.72
CA ARG A 54 -4.37 -18.73 4.04
C ARG A 54 -5.14 -18.01 5.13
N GLY A 55 -5.28 -16.70 5.03
CA GLY A 55 -6.00 -15.88 5.98
C GLY A 55 -7.48 -15.63 5.64
N ALA A 56 -8.00 -16.18 4.55
CA ALA A 56 -9.32 -15.81 4.01
C ALA A 56 -10.47 -16.09 4.99
N ALA A 57 -10.46 -17.24 5.66
CA ALA A 57 -11.51 -17.59 6.63
C ALA A 57 -11.58 -16.57 7.78
N LYS A 58 -10.45 -16.26 8.41
CA LYS A 58 -10.38 -15.28 9.50
C LYS A 58 -10.75 -13.86 9.04
N ARG A 59 -10.41 -13.51 7.79
CA ARG A 59 -10.78 -12.19 7.22
C ARG A 59 -12.29 -12.07 7.00
N GLY A 60 -12.97 -13.17 6.73
CA GLY A 60 -14.41 -13.22 6.54
C GLY A 60 -15.22 -13.35 7.83
N ASP A 61 -14.60 -13.80 8.91
CA ASP A 61 -15.27 -14.08 10.16
C ASP A 61 -14.44 -13.60 11.37
N PRO A 62 -14.83 -12.49 12.02
CA PRO A 62 -14.12 -11.95 13.17
C PRO A 62 -14.17 -12.87 14.42
N GLU A 63 -15.13 -13.79 14.51
CA GLU A 63 -15.20 -14.79 15.59
C GLU A 63 -13.98 -15.72 15.56
N LEU A 64 -13.42 -16.00 14.38
CA LEU A 64 -12.19 -16.81 14.24
C LEU A 64 -10.92 -16.06 14.66
N VAL A 65 -11.03 -14.74 14.88
CA VAL A 65 -9.94 -13.89 15.35
C VAL A 65 -10.04 -13.64 16.86
N LEU A 66 -11.25 -13.33 17.32
CA LEU A 66 -11.57 -13.11 18.73
C LEU A 66 -12.94 -13.72 19.05
N PRO A 67 -12.99 -14.95 19.60
CA PRO A 67 -14.26 -15.56 19.99
C PRO A 67 -15.04 -14.68 20.96
N GLY A 68 -16.33 -14.50 20.71
CA GLY A 68 -17.21 -13.63 21.49
C GLY A 68 -17.05 -12.13 21.17
N VAL A 69 -16.44 -11.78 20.05
CA VAL A 69 -16.34 -10.40 19.59
C VAL A 69 -17.73 -9.77 19.39
N ARG A 70 -17.92 -8.52 19.84
CA ARG A 70 -19.17 -7.76 19.71
C ARG A 70 -19.02 -6.52 18.86
N THR A 71 -17.87 -5.86 18.98
CA THR A 71 -17.64 -4.58 18.30
C THR A 71 -16.31 -4.58 17.55
N VAL A 72 -16.29 -3.96 16.38
CA VAL A 72 -15.10 -3.56 15.65
C VAL A 72 -14.98 -2.04 15.72
N ILE A 73 -13.97 -1.56 16.45
CA ILE A 73 -13.62 -0.14 16.50
C ILE A 73 -12.75 0.14 15.28
N MET A 74 -13.22 0.97 14.36
CA MET A 74 -12.47 1.39 13.19
C MET A 74 -11.82 2.74 13.44
N LEU A 75 -10.53 2.81 13.13
CA LEU A 75 -9.67 3.95 13.37
C LEU A 75 -9.07 4.39 12.04
N GLY A 76 -9.12 5.70 11.78
CA GLY A 76 -8.51 6.32 10.61
C GLY A 76 -7.42 7.31 11.04
N ILE A 77 -6.27 7.27 10.37
CA ILE A 77 -5.16 8.18 10.60
C ILE A 77 -4.85 8.88 9.27
N ASN A 78 -5.03 10.20 9.25
CA ASN A 78 -4.78 11.01 8.06
C ASN A 78 -3.27 11.14 7.81
N TYR A 79 -2.83 10.80 6.59
CA TYR A 79 -1.45 10.98 6.14
C TYR A 79 -1.31 11.94 4.95
N ALA A 80 -2.36 12.70 4.64
CA ALA A 80 -2.30 13.73 3.60
C ALA A 80 -1.30 14.81 4.01
N THR A 81 -0.28 15.01 3.21
CA THR A 81 0.67 16.12 3.36
C THR A 81 0.24 17.31 2.53
N ALA A 82 0.86 18.48 2.76
CA ALA A 82 0.53 19.68 2.01
C ALA A 82 0.67 19.48 0.49
N ASP A 83 1.63 18.66 0.05
CA ASP A 83 1.83 18.27 -1.35
C ASP A 83 0.81 17.23 -1.86
N ALA A 84 0.02 16.62 -0.99
CA ALA A 84 -1.12 15.77 -1.36
C ALA A 84 -2.39 16.55 -1.65
N LEU A 85 -2.43 17.83 -1.30
CA LEU A 85 -3.58 18.69 -1.51
C LEU A 85 -3.64 19.16 -2.96
N PRO A 86 -4.82 19.48 -3.49
CA PRO A 86 -4.96 20.00 -4.85
C PRO A 86 -4.09 21.24 -5.10
N GLY A 87 -3.30 21.22 -6.17
CA GLY A 87 -2.43 22.33 -6.57
C GLY A 87 -0.96 22.22 -6.16
N ALA A 88 -0.57 21.14 -5.47
CA ALA A 88 0.84 20.91 -5.16
C ALA A 88 1.62 20.36 -6.38
N ASP A 89 2.88 20.80 -6.53
CA ASP A 89 3.77 20.37 -7.60
C ASP A 89 4.32 18.95 -7.35
N PRO A 90 4.38 18.08 -8.37
CA PRO A 90 5.00 16.75 -8.22
C PRO A 90 6.52 16.87 -8.01
N GLU A 91 7.08 15.88 -7.33
CA GLU A 91 8.52 15.82 -7.00
C GLU A 91 9.43 15.94 -8.23
N LYS A 92 10.49 16.73 -8.07
CA LYS A 92 11.43 17.11 -9.17
C LYS A 92 12.55 16.11 -9.45
N ASN A 93 12.71 15.03 -8.66
CA ASN A 93 13.93 14.18 -8.68
C ASN A 93 13.85 12.95 -9.61
N GLY A 94 12.91 12.93 -10.58
CA GLY A 94 12.86 11.84 -11.57
C GLY A 94 12.42 10.47 -11.04
N THR A 95 12.18 10.33 -9.73
CA THR A 95 11.67 9.11 -9.09
C THR A 95 10.43 9.42 -8.26
N ARG A 96 9.39 8.59 -8.41
CA ARG A 96 8.14 8.75 -7.65
C ARG A 96 7.98 7.64 -6.62
N TRP A 97 7.85 8.05 -5.36
CA TRP A 97 7.56 7.20 -4.22
C TRP A 97 6.09 7.34 -3.82
N ALA A 98 5.42 6.24 -3.52
CA ALA A 98 4.09 6.33 -2.93
C ALA A 98 4.14 7.17 -1.64
N ARG A 99 3.19 8.08 -1.44
CA ARG A 99 3.23 9.09 -0.36
C ARG A 99 3.47 8.49 1.00
N TYR A 100 2.77 7.40 1.32
CA TYR A 100 2.90 6.74 2.63
C TYR A 100 4.32 6.24 2.92
N SER A 101 5.12 5.95 1.89
CA SER A 101 6.46 5.39 2.02
C SER A 101 7.55 6.43 2.31
N ARG A 102 7.24 7.72 2.22
CA ARG A 102 8.15 8.85 2.47
C ARG A 102 8.35 9.18 3.95
N TYR A 103 7.78 8.35 4.82
CA TYR A 103 7.71 8.55 6.26
C TYR A 103 8.32 7.36 7.01
N SER A 104 8.48 7.53 8.31
CA SER A 104 8.73 6.41 9.23
C SER A 104 7.63 5.36 9.09
N ASP A 105 7.95 4.13 9.40
CA ASP A 105 7.05 3.00 9.24
C ASP A 105 5.75 3.22 10.05
N TYR A 106 4.66 3.47 9.36
CA TYR A 106 3.35 3.72 9.96
C TYR A 106 2.86 2.54 10.80
N HIS A 107 3.29 1.32 10.50
CA HIS A 107 2.95 0.14 11.29
C HIS A 107 3.46 0.29 12.73
N ASP A 108 4.71 0.72 12.91
CA ASP A 108 5.32 0.85 14.23
C ASP A 108 4.63 1.97 15.03
N THR A 109 4.37 3.10 14.37
CA THR A 109 3.77 4.27 15.01
C THR A 109 2.31 4.03 15.41
N ILE A 110 1.50 3.50 14.47
CA ILE A 110 0.08 3.19 14.71
C ILE A 110 -0.05 2.06 15.73
N LYS A 111 0.82 1.05 15.69
CA LYS A 111 0.81 -0.05 16.64
C LYS A 111 1.07 0.43 18.07
N SER A 112 1.95 1.41 18.26
CA SER A 112 2.15 2.05 19.55
C SER A 112 0.87 2.73 20.04
N ALA A 113 0.21 3.53 19.19
CA ALA A 113 -1.06 4.18 19.53
C ALA A 113 -2.19 3.18 19.81
N LEU A 114 -2.21 2.04 19.09
CA LEU A 114 -3.16 0.94 19.34
C LEU A 114 -2.92 0.27 20.69
N ALA A 115 -1.66 0.12 21.12
CA ALA A 115 -1.35 -0.39 22.45
C ALA A 115 -1.83 0.57 23.55
N ASP A 116 -1.68 1.89 23.35
CA ASP A 116 -2.23 2.89 24.25
C ASP A 116 -3.77 2.84 24.29
N ALA A 117 -4.41 2.65 23.13
CA ALA A 117 -5.86 2.47 23.05
C ALA A 117 -6.32 1.21 23.79
N GLY A 118 -5.57 0.11 23.72
CA GLY A 118 -5.84 -1.09 24.50
C GLY A 118 -5.79 -0.82 25.99
N ARG A 119 -4.71 -0.19 26.48
CA ARG A 119 -4.59 0.21 27.91
C ARG A 119 -5.72 1.16 28.36
N LEU A 120 -6.16 2.04 27.45
CA LEU A 120 -7.32 2.90 27.72
C LEU A 120 -8.59 2.08 27.94
N LEU A 121 -8.85 1.08 27.08
CA LEU A 121 -10.00 0.17 27.24
C LEU A 121 -9.94 -0.61 28.54
N GLU A 122 -8.80 -1.18 28.89
CA GLU A 122 -8.60 -1.88 30.16
C GLU A 122 -8.93 -0.98 31.37
N LYS A 123 -8.34 0.22 31.39
CA LYS A 123 -8.51 1.18 32.50
C LYS A 123 -9.94 1.72 32.63
N GLU A 124 -10.56 2.03 31.53
CA GLU A 124 -11.84 2.77 31.53
C GLU A 124 -13.06 1.83 31.53
N GLN A 125 -12.92 0.63 30.95
CA GLN A 125 -14.03 -0.30 30.81
C GLN A 125 -13.89 -1.55 31.66
N GLY A 126 -12.75 -1.72 32.37
CA GLY A 126 -12.51 -2.86 33.24
C GLY A 126 -12.42 -4.19 32.49
N ILE A 127 -12.02 -4.18 31.23
CA ILE A 127 -11.81 -5.40 30.44
C ILE A 127 -10.35 -5.84 30.52
N GLY A 128 -10.07 -7.12 30.22
CA GLY A 128 -8.71 -7.65 30.19
C GLY A 128 -8.10 -7.60 28.78
N ALA A 129 -6.79 -7.84 28.71
CA ALA A 129 -6.06 -7.91 27.43
C ALA A 129 -6.55 -9.06 26.52
N GLU A 130 -7.21 -10.08 27.06
CA GLU A 130 -7.85 -11.17 26.35
C GLU A 130 -9.16 -10.75 25.63
N ASP A 131 -9.77 -9.61 26.04
CA ASP A 131 -11.07 -9.16 25.55
C ASP A 131 -10.97 -8.30 24.27
N TYR A 132 -9.74 -8.06 23.77
CA TYR A 132 -9.56 -7.33 22.54
C TYR A 132 -8.36 -7.82 21.71
N ARG A 133 -8.35 -7.48 20.42
CA ARG A 133 -7.23 -7.62 19.50
C ARG A 133 -7.17 -6.39 18.63
N TYR A 134 -5.97 -5.89 18.36
CA TYR A 134 -5.81 -4.73 17.48
C TYR A 134 -4.87 -5.03 16.31
N TYR A 135 -5.15 -4.40 15.19
CA TYR A 135 -4.40 -4.58 13.96
C TYR A 135 -4.27 -3.27 13.17
N VAL A 136 -3.16 -3.17 12.47
CA VAL A 136 -2.92 -2.22 11.41
C VAL A 136 -2.33 -2.99 10.23
N ASP A 137 -3.06 -3.03 9.10
CA ASP A 137 -2.69 -3.63 7.81
C ASP A 137 -2.32 -5.14 7.87
N THR A 138 -1.47 -5.55 8.80
CA THR A 138 -0.91 -6.92 8.85
C THR A 138 -1.84 -7.97 9.48
N GLY A 139 -2.98 -7.59 9.99
CA GLY A 139 -3.94 -8.47 10.63
C GLY A 139 -4.84 -9.25 9.65
N PRO A 140 -5.48 -10.34 10.12
CA PRO A 140 -6.45 -11.08 9.33
C PRO A 140 -7.84 -10.40 9.37
N VAL A 141 -7.90 -9.13 9.01
CA VAL A 141 -9.11 -8.28 9.04
C VAL A 141 -9.28 -7.60 7.68
N LEU A 142 -10.52 -7.38 7.25
CA LEU A 142 -10.85 -6.59 6.06
C LEU A 142 -11.15 -5.13 6.47
N GLU A 143 -10.10 -4.37 6.81
CA GLU A 143 -10.24 -3.02 7.39
C GLU A 143 -11.11 -2.11 6.54
N ARG A 144 -10.94 -2.13 5.20
CA ARG A 144 -11.77 -1.30 4.30
C ARG A 144 -13.24 -1.67 4.35
N GLY A 145 -13.57 -2.95 4.47
CA GLY A 145 -14.94 -3.43 4.61
C GLY A 145 -15.58 -2.94 5.91
N TRP A 146 -14.87 -3.12 7.02
CA TRP A 146 -15.32 -2.68 8.34
C TRP A 146 -15.42 -1.16 8.44
N ALA A 147 -14.43 -0.43 7.93
CA ALA A 147 -14.45 1.04 7.92
C ALA A 147 -15.64 1.58 7.13
N ALA A 148 -15.94 0.94 6.04
CA ALA A 148 -17.09 1.28 5.25
C ALA A 148 -18.40 0.91 5.95
N GLN A 149 -18.51 -0.22 6.64
CA GLN A 149 -19.67 -0.62 7.44
C GLN A 149 -19.90 0.31 8.64
N ALA A 150 -18.82 0.75 9.28
CA ALA A 150 -18.86 1.72 10.37
C ALA A 150 -19.18 3.17 9.92
N GLY A 151 -19.30 3.44 8.62
CA GLY A 151 -19.57 4.78 8.10
C GLY A 151 -18.38 5.74 8.09
N LEU A 152 -17.14 5.23 8.26
CA LEU A 152 -15.91 6.03 8.16
C LEU A 152 -15.70 6.55 6.73
N GLY A 153 -16.16 5.81 5.74
CA GLY A 153 -16.09 6.16 4.34
C GLY A 153 -16.91 5.19 3.48
N PHE A 154 -16.62 5.14 2.21
CA PHE A 154 -17.21 4.20 1.25
C PHE A 154 -16.14 3.59 0.35
N THR A 155 -16.38 2.41 -0.19
CA THR A 155 -15.47 1.79 -1.15
C THR A 155 -15.60 2.46 -2.51
N GLY A 156 -14.53 3.08 -2.99
CA GLY A 156 -14.47 3.72 -4.30
C GLY A 156 -14.33 2.73 -5.47
N LYS A 157 -14.47 3.23 -6.70
CA LYS A 157 -14.15 2.45 -7.92
C LYS A 157 -12.66 2.07 -7.98
N ASN A 158 -11.80 2.81 -7.28
CA ASN A 158 -10.37 2.47 -7.10
C ASN A 158 -10.11 1.39 -6.04
N ALA A 159 -11.15 0.73 -5.53
CA ALA A 159 -11.09 -0.28 -4.47
C ALA A 159 -10.57 0.22 -3.11
N MET A 160 -10.34 1.53 -2.96
CA MET A 160 -9.90 2.13 -1.71
C MET A 160 -11.07 2.64 -0.88
N LEU A 161 -10.87 2.80 0.44
CA LEU A 161 -11.80 3.55 1.26
C LEU A 161 -11.65 5.03 0.93
N ILE A 162 -12.77 5.69 0.67
CA ILE A 162 -12.84 7.14 0.44
C ILE A 162 -13.61 7.77 1.60
N SER A 163 -12.94 8.60 2.37
CA SER A 163 -13.55 9.40 3.43
C SER A 163 -14.16 10.68 2.87
N ARG A 164 -15.26 11.14 3.49
CA ARG A 164 -15.83 12.46 3.18
C ARG A 164 -15.03 13.62 3.78
N GLU A 165 -14.20 13.33 4.78
CA GLU A 165 -13.41 14.36 5.50
C GLU A 165 -11.94 14.38 5.08
N PHE A 166 -11.40 13.20 4.65
CA PHE A 166 -9.96 13.03 4.40
C PHE A 166 -9.63 12.52 2.99
N GLY A 167 -10.63 12.39 2.11
CA GLY A 167 -10.43 11.82 0.78
C GLY A 167 -9.90 10.39 0.81
N ASN A 168 -8.84 10.10 0.06
CA ASN A 168 -8.21 8.77 -0.02
C ASN A 168 -7.03 8.59 0.97
N TRP A 169 -6.68 9.60 1.77
CA TRP A 169 -5.41 9.67 2.49
C TRP A 169 -5.54 9.21 3.95
N LEU A 170 -6.14 8.04 4.17
CA LEU A 170 -6.28 7.44 5.50
C LEU A 170 -5.57 6.10 5.59
N PHE A 171 -4.68 5.95 6.56
CA PHE A 171 -4.38 4.64 7.12
C PHE A 171 -5.56 4.14 7.93
N LEU A 172 -5.78 2.84 7.88
CA LEU A 172 -6.83 2.18 8.65
C LEU A 172 -6.20 1.28 9.71
N ALA A 173 -6.79 1.32 10.89
CA ALA A 173 -6.49 0.38 11.95
C ALA A 173 -7.81 -0.06 12.60
N CYS A 174 -7.77 -1.17 13.34
CA CYS A 174 -8.97 -1.66 14.00
C CYS A 174 -8.65 -2.29 15.35
N ILE A 175 -9.64 -2.25 16.24
CA ILE A 175 -9.67 -3.01 17.48
C ILE A 175 -10.93 -3.87 17.46
N LEU A 176 -10.78 -5.18 17.50
CA LEU A 176 -11.87 -6.11 17.75
C LEU A 176 -12.01 -6.25 19.26
N THR A 177 -13.22 -6.17 19.80
CA THR A 177 -13.45 -6.28 21.25
C THR A 177 -14.73 -6.97 21.59
N ARG A 178 -14.75 -7.66 22.76
CA ARG A 178 -15.94 -8.24 23.37
C ARG A 178 -16.83 -7.19 24.04
N LEU A 179 -16.35 -5.95 24.19
CA LEU A 179 -17.13 -4.83 24.69
C LEU A 179 -18.25 -4.51 23.71
N GLU A 180 -19.49 -4.37 24.22
CA GLU A 180 -20.62 -3.95 23.40
C GLU A 180 -20.69 -2.43 23.36
N ILE A 181 -20.51 -1.86 22.16
CA ILE A 181 -20.53 -0.41 21.91
C ILE A 181 -21.63 -0.12 20.88
N PRO A 182 -22.49 0.91 21.08
CA PRO A 182 -23.45 1.34 20.09
C PRO A 182 -22.76 1.58 18.72
N ALA A 183 -23.26 0.91 17.69
CA ALA A 183 -22.68 1.00 16.36
C ALA A 183 -23.08 2.31 15.68
N ASP A 184 -22.13 2.89 14.96
CA ASP A 184 -22.39 4.00 14.05
C ASP A 184 -23.14 3.52 12.80
N ALA A 185 -23.95 4.39 12.23
CA ALA A 185 -24.63 4.10 10.98
C ALA A 185 -23.65 4.18 9.78
N PRO A 186 -23.77 3.29 8.79
CA PRO A 186 -23.09 3.46 7.52
C PRO A 186 -23.52 4.74 6.82
N LEU A 187 -22.73 5.22 5.86
CA LEU A 187 -23.09 6.41 5.10
C LEU A 187 -24.44 6.21 4.38
N PRO A 188 -25.34 7.24 4.38
CA PRO A 188 -26.66 7.14 3.75
C PRO A 188 -26.60 6.69 2.29
N GLY A 189 -27.58 5.90 1.87
CA GLY A 189 -27.70 5.40 0.50
C GLY A 189 -26.79 4.21 0.21
N ARG A 190 -26.29 3.53 1.23
CA ARG A 190 -25.37 2.40 1.12
C ARG A 190 -26.07 1.08 1.43
N GLU A 191 -26.04 0.18 0.45
CA GLU A 191 -26.24 -1.26 0.67
C GLU A 191 -24.98 -1.85 1.36
N PRO A 192 -25.07 -3.03 2.00
CA PRO A 192 -23.93 -3.68 2.62
C PRO A 192 -22.72 -3.75 1.70
N ALA A 193 -21.53 -3.62 2.30
CA ALA A 193 -20.26 -3.63 1.56
C ALA A 193 -20.11 -4.91 0.72
N GLY A 194 -19.68 -4.77 -0.51
CA GLY A 194 -19.38 -5.86 -1.42
C GLY A 194 -20.22 -5.91 -2.69
N THR A 195 -21.39 -5.24 -2.72
CA THR A 195 -22.26 -5.30 -3.91
C THR A 195 -22.18 -4.06 -4.80
N HIS A 196 -21.67 -2.92 -4.32
CA HIS A 196 -21.67 -1.66 -5.09
C HIS A 196 -20.48 -0.76 -4.79
N ALA A 197 -19.26 -1.24 -5.08
CA ALA A 197 -18.07 -0.37 -5.09
C ALA A 197 -18.30 0.80 -6.06
N GLY A 198 -17.98 2.01 -5.60
CA GLY A 198 -18.07 3.21 -6.42
C GLY A 198 -19.46 3.84 -6.54
N ARG A 199 -20.46 3.43 -5.75
CA ARG A 199 -21.80 4.03 -5.80
C ARG A 199 -21.76 5.55 -5.61
N LEU A 200 -21.01 6.04 -4.62
CA LEU A 200 -20.83 7.48 -4.39
C LEU A 200 -19.83 8.14 -5.37
N CYS A 201 -19.19 7.37 -6.25
CA CYS A 201 -18.42 7.89 -7.37
C CYS A 201 -19.32 8.34 -8.54
N GLY A 202 -20.57 7.91 -8.59
CA GLY A 202 -21.49 8.20 -9.69
C GLY A 202 -20.91 7.79 -11.05
N LYS A 203 -20.95 8.69 -12.01
CA LYS A 203 -20.41 8.47 -13.37
C LYS A 203 -18.90 8.64 -13.49
N CYS A 204 -18.19 9.07 -12.44
CA CYS A 204 -16.76 9.31 -12.48
C CYS A 204 -15.97 8.01 -12.72
N THR A 205 -15.01 8.03 -13.65
CA THR A 205 -14.12 6.92 -14.01
C THR A 205 -12.64 7.29 -13.93
N ARG A 206 -12.29 8.49 -13.45
CA ARG A 206 -10.92 9.04 -13.48
C ARG A 206 -9.85 8.07 -12.99
N CYS A 207 -10.10 7.34 -11.89
CA CYS A 207 -9.13 6.39 -11.35
C CYS A 207 -8.95 5.15 -12.23
N LEU A 208 -10.01 4.71 -12.93
CA LEU A 208 -9.96 3.58 -13.87
C LEU A 208 -9.16 3.99 -15.11
N ASP A 209 -9.47 5.17 -15.66
CA ASP A 209 -8.87 5.71 -16.89
C ASP A 209 -7.40 6.09 -16.70
N ALA A 210 -7.04 6.59 -15.50
CA ALA A 210 -5.68 7.01 -15.18
C ALA A 210 -4.74 5.83 -14.83
N CYS A 211 -5.25 4.61 -14.66
CA CYS A 211 -4.41 3.47 -14.27
C CYS A 211 -3.46 3.10 -15.41
N PRO A 212 -2.12 3.28 -15.25
CA PRO A 212 -1.18 3.17 -16.36
C PRO A 212 -1.01 1.73 -16.90
N THR A 213 -1.48 0.75 -16.15
CA THR A 213 -1.37 -0.69 -16.49
C THR A 213 -2.73 -1.36 -16.64
N GLY A 214 -3.83 -0.60 -16.54
CA GLY A 214 -5.18 -1.13 -16.64
C GLY A 214 -5.47 -2.22 -15.59
N ALA A 215 -5.10 -1.98 -14.33
CA ALA A 215 -5.18 -2.97 -13.26
C ALA A 215 -6.62 -3.20 -12.72
N PHE A 216 -7.61 -2.46 -13.17
CA PHE A 216 -8.99 -2.64 -12.70
C PHE A 216 -9.75 -3.63 -13.60
N ALA A 217 -10.02 -4.82 -13.09
CA ALA A 217 -10.86 -5.82 -13.77
C ALA A 217 -12.33 -5.38 -13.83
N ALA A 218 -12.78 -4.64 -12.82
CA ALA A 218 -14.08 -3.98 -12.75
C ALA A 218 -14.01 -2.82 -11.72
N PRO A 219 -14.99 -1.90 -11.69
CA PRO A 219 -15.08 -0.90 -10.63
C PRO A 219 -15.01 -1.54 -9.24
N GLY A 220 -13.99 -1.16 -8.44
CA GLY A 220 -13.75 -1.72 -7.11
C GLY A 220 -13.03 -3.08 -7.08
N VAL A 221 -12.62 -3.61 -8.22
CA VAL A 221 -11.89 -4.88 -8.32
C VAL A 221 -10.53 -4.65 -8.99
N VAL A 222 -9.47 -4.81 -8.21
CA VAL A 222 -8.07 -4.68 -8.70
C VAL A 222 -7.50 -6.07 -8.99
N ASP A 223 -6.95 -6.26 -10.17
CA ASP A 223 -6.07 -7.38 -10.48
C ASP A 223 -4.64 -7.00 -10.06
N ALA A 224 -4.15 -7.61 -8.97
CA ALA A 224 -2.82 -7.32 -8.45
C ALA A 224 -1.71 -7.63 -9.47
N ARG A 225 -1.89 -8.64 -10.35
CA ARG A 225 -0.92 -9.01 -11.38
C ARG A 225 -0.56 -7.84 -12.29
N ARG A 226 -1.48 -6.89 -12.47
CA ARG A 226 -1.31 -5.69 -13.30
C ARG A 226 -1.05 -4.42 -12.49
N CYS A 227 -1.29 -4.44 -11.17
CA CYS A 227 -1.17 -3.24 -10.32
C CYS A 227 0.30 -2.84 -10.11
N VAL A 228 0.65 -1.59 -10.43
CA VAL A 228 2.01 -1.06 -10.22
C VAL A 228 2.45 -1.18 -8.76
N ALA A 229 1.54 -0.94 -7.79
CA ALA A 229 1.88 -1.09 -6.37
C ALA A 229 2.28 -2.53 -6.04
N TYR A 230 1.54 -3.54 -6.55
CA TYR A 230 1.92 -4.94 -6.39
C TYR A 230 3.28 -5.22 -7.05
N GLN A 231 3.48 -4.79 -8.29
CA GLN A 231 4.72 -5.05 -9.03
C GLN A 231 5.95 -4.46 -8.36
N THR A 232 5.83 -3.29 -7.75
CA THR A 232 6.95 -2.57 -7.15
C THR A 232 7.17 -2.87 -5.66
N ILE A 233 6.23 -3.53 -4.97
CA ILE A 233 6.31 -3.83 -3.53
C ILE A 233 6.32 -5.33 -3.27
N GLU A 234 5.29 -6.06 -3.77
CA GLU A 234 5.01 -7.44 -3.39
C GLU A 234 5.62 -8.48 -4.33
N ASN A 235 5.62 -8.22 -5.64
CA ASN A 235 6.23 -9.11 -6.63
C ASN A 235 7.72 -9.31 -6.29
N LYS A 236 8.14 -10.57 -6.13
CA LYS A 236 9.54 -10.96 -5.84
C LYS A 236 10.26 -11.52 -7.07
N GLY A 237 9.58 -11.56 -8.21
CA GLY A 237 10.08 -12.05 -9.48
C GLY A 237 10.35 -10.94 -10.52
N VAL A 238 10.44 -11.39 -11.76
CA VAL A 238 10.55 -10.51 -12.93
C VAL A 238 9.23 -9.79 -13.16
N ILE A 239 9.28 -8.48 -13.41
CA ILE A 239 8.11 -7.70 -13.82
C ILE A 239 7.82 -8.02 -15.30
N PRO A 240 6.58 -8.39 -15.66
CA PRO A 240 6.22 -8.64 -17.06
C PRO A 240 6.58 -7.45 -17.96
N ARG A 241 7.17 -7.72 -19.13
CA ARG A 241 7.69 -6.68 -20.03
C ARG A 241 6.63 -5.66 -20.44
N GLU A 242 5.42 -6.12 -20.70
CA GLU A 242 4.27 -5.30 -21.11
C GLU A 242 3.82 -4.31 -20.03
N LEU A 243 4.21 -4.52 -18.76
CA LEU A 243 3.86 -3.62 -17.65
C LEU A 243 4.94 -2.57 -17.36
N ARG A 244 6.20 -2.84 -17.76
CA ARG A 244 7.35 -2.01 -17.36
C ARG A 244 7.21 -0.55 -17.81
N ALA A 245 6.76 -0.32 -19.05
CA ALA A 245 6.52 1.03 -19.56
C ALA A 245 5.45 1.79 -18.73
N GLY A 246 4.38 1.09 -18.32
CA GLY A 246 3.31 1.64 -17.50
C GLY A 246 3.74 2.00 -16.07
N ILE A 247 4.83 1.44 -15.56
CA ILE A 247 5.39 1.83 -14.27
C ILE A 247 5.87 3.28 -14.29
N GLY A 248 6.42 3.75 -15.41
CA GLY A 248 6.92 5.11 -15.54
C GLY A 248 8.07 5.37 -14.56
N ASP A 249 7.96 6.45 -13.82
CA ASP A 249 8.92 6.93 -12.81
C ASP A 249 8.67 6.37 -11.38
N ARG A 250 7.71 5.45 -11.20
CA ARG A 250 7.28 4.94 -9.90
C ARG A 250 8.23 3.85 -9.40
N ILE A 251 9.05 4.22 -8.43
CA ILE A 251 10.07 3.31 -7.90
C ILE A 251 9.54 2.41 -6.77
N TYR A 252 8.53 2.89 -6.02
CA TYR A 252 7.93 2.15 -4.92
C TYR A 252 6.46 2.55 -4.73
N GLY A 253 5.53 1.62 -4.93
CA GLY A 253 4.10 1.88 -4.82
C GLY A 253 3.55 2.72 -5.97
N CYS A 254 2.27 3.07 -5.85
CA CYS A 254 1.58 3.87 -6.86
C CYS A 254 0.32 4.51 -6.27
N ASP A 255 0.24 5.82 -6.33
CA ASP A 255 -0.92 6.58 -5.84
C ASP A 255 -1.79 7.14 -6.95
N THR A 256 -1.53 6.82 -8.23
CA THR A 256 -2.23 7.42 -9.39
C THR A 256 -3.75 7.38 -9.25
N CYS A 257 -4.33 6.25 -8.85
CA CYS A 257 -5.78 6.12 -8.69
C CYS A 257 -6.32 6.87 -7.46
N LEU A 258 -5.48 7.19 -6.48
CA LEU A 258 -5.83 8.00 -5.33
C LEU A 258 -5.75 9.50 -5.70
N GLU A 259 -4.65 9.90 -6.35
CA GLU A 259 -4.35 11.31 -6.70
C GLU A 259 -5.42 11.93 -7.60
N VAL A 260 -5.90 11.21 -8.61
CA VAL A 260 -6.91 11.71 -9.56
C VAL A 260 -8.33 11.74 -8.99
N CYS A 261 -8.52 11.27 -7.75
CA CYS A 261 -9.85 11.16 -7.16
C CYS A 261 -10.40 12.54 -6.77
N PRO A 262 -11.58 12.95 -7.28
CA PRO A 262 -12.14 14.27 -6.95
C PRO A 262 -12.57 14.42 -5.50
N TRP A 263 -12.68 13.31 -4.74
CA TRP A 263 -12.96 13.36 -3.31
C TRP A 263 -11.79 13.89 -2.48
N ASN A 264 -10.58 13.95 -3.04
CA ASN A 264 -9.44 14.58 -2.39
C ASN A 264 -9.60 16.09 -2.17
N ARG A 265 -10.60 16.74 -2.80
CA ARG A 265 -10.95 18.13 -2.48
C ARG A 265 -11.36 18.35 -1.02
N PHE A 266 -11.71 17.28 -0.31
CA PHE A 266 -12.04 17.30 1.11
C PHE A 266 -10.84 16.88 1.99
N ALA A 267 -9.70 16.52 1.39
CA ALA A 267 -8.52 16.16 2.14
C ALA A 267 -8.02 17.34 2.96
N GLN A 268 -7.58 17.05 4.17
CA GLN A 268 -7.01 18.02 5.11
C GLN A 268 -5.56 17.64 5.37
N ALA A 269 -4.71 18.60 5.67
CA ALA A 269 -3.34 18.31 6.07
C ALA A 269 -3.30 17.45 7.34
N SER A 270 -2.40 16.49 7.39
CA SER A 270 -2.15 15.64 8.56
C SER A 270 -1.71 16.49 9.76
N ARG A 271 -2.09 16.06 10.95
CA ARG A 271 -1.68 16.70 12.22
C ARG A 271 -0.25 16.37 12.65
N GLU A 272 0.55 15.69 11.85
CA GLU A 272 1.92 15.25 12.11
C GLU A 272 2.13 14.39 13.38
N MET A 273 1.07 13.98 14.07
CA MET A 273 1.18 13.22 15.31
C MET A 273 1.77 11.82 15.14
N LEU A 274 1.46 11.17 14.01
CA LEU A 274 1.84 9.79 13.74
C LEU A 274 2.71 9.61 12.49
N VAL A 275 3.10 10.71 11.83
CA VAL A 275 3.80 10.63 10.54
C VAL A 275 5.05 11.51 10.61
N LYS A 276 6.23 10.89 10.61
CA LYS A 276 7.52 11.59 10.54
C LYS A 276 8.09 11.51 9.16
N ALA A 277 8.26 12.66 8.50
CA ALA A 277 8.92 12.74 7.19
C ALA A 277 10.36 12.20 7.24
N ARG A 278 10.75 11.54 6.17
CA ARG A 278 12.08 10.96 5.94
C ARG A 278 12.65 11.55 4.64
N PRO A 279 13.09 12.83 4.66
CA PRO A 279 13.53 13.53 3.45
C PRO A 279 14.67 12.83 2.74
N GLU A 280 15.51 12.10 3.45
CA GLU A 280 16.59 11.31 2.89
C GLU A 280 16.12 10.22 1.90
N ILE A 281 14.83 9.82 1.94
CA ILE A 281 14.24 8.88 0.98
C ILE A 281 13.98 9.58 -0.36
N THR A 282 13.33 10.74 -0.31
CA THR A 282 12.92 11.47 -1.51
C THR A 282 14.06 12.26 -2.15
N GLN A 283 15.16 12.46 -1.43
CA GLN A 283 16.37 13.12 -1.92
C GLN A 283 17.32 12.18 -2.65
N LEU A 284 17.15 10.85 -2.53
CA LEU A 284 17.97 9.89 -3.26
C LEU A 284 17.80 10.04 -4.77
N GLU A 285 18.91 10.24 -5.47
CA GLU A 285 18.94 10.20 -6.92
C GLU A 285 18.86 8.77 -7.44
N LEU A 286 18.31 8.58 -8.66
CA LEU A 286 18.15 7.26 -9.25
C LEU A 286 19.47 6.49 -9.36
N LYS A 287 20.55 7.19 -9.72
CA LYS A 287 21.89 6.61 -9.77
C LYS A 287 22.36 6.11 -8.41
N GLU A 288 22.14 6.87 -7.34
CA GLU A 288 22.49 6.45 -5.97
C GLU A 288 21.72 5.20 -5.54
N ILE A 289 20.43 5.08 -5.99
CA ILE A 289 19.61 3.91 -5.70
C ILE A 289 20.17 2.67 -6.43
N LEU A 290 20.60 2.80 -7.70
CA LEU A 290 21.22 1.70 -8.45
C LEU A 290 22.57 1.24 -7.87
N GLU A 291 23.24 2.10 -7.09
CA GLU A 291 24.52 1.84 -6.44
C GLU A 291 24.42 1.45 -4.96
N LEU A 292 23.20 1.21 -4.45
CA LEU A 292 22.99 0.82 -3.07
C LEU A 292 23.65 -0.52 -2.74
N THR A 293 24.44 -0.53 -1.67
CA THR A 293 24.89 -1.77 -1.02
C THR A 293 23.87 -2.25 0.01
N PRO A 294 23.96 -3.53 0.45
CA PRO A 294 23.10 -4.05 1.52
C PRO A 294 23.14 -3.20 2.80
N GLU A 295 24.35 -2.73 3.18
CA GLU A 295 24.56 -1.92 4.39
C GLU A 295 23.92 -0.54 4.25
N ARG A 296 24.10 0.13 3.10
CA ARG A 296 23.51 1.44 2.84
C ARG A 296 21.99 1.34 2.74
N PHE A 297 21.46 0.30 2.07
CA PHE A 297 20.03 0.02 2.04
C PHE A 297 19.46 -0.16 3.45
N ALA A 298 20.09 -0.99 4.28
CA ALA A 298 19.67 -1.22 5.65
C ALA A 298 19.70 0.06 6.50
N ALA A 299 20.70 0.91 6.31
CA ALA A 299 20.83 2.17 7.04
C ALA A 299 19.76 3.19 6.64
N VAL A 300 19.57 3.43 5.33
CA VAL A 300 18.63 4.42 4.80
C VAL A 300 17.17 4.02 5.09
N PHE A 301 16.81 2.75 4.84
CA PHE A 301 15.43 2.31 4.92
C PHE A 301 15.04 1.64 6.24
N ARG A 302 15.90 1.73 7.26
CA ARG A 302 15.55 1.27 8.63
C ARG A 302 14.32 2.02 9.14
N GLY A 303 13.34 1.27 9.67
CA GLY A 303 12.10 1.85 10.21
C GLY A 303 11.23 2.54 9.15
N THR A 304 11.25 2.03 7.92
CA THR A 304 10.36 2.44 6.83
C THR A 304 9.64 1.26 6.23
N ALA A 305 8.49 1.49 5.59
CA ALA A 305 7.75 0.45 4.87
C ALA A 305 8.54 -0.09 3.65
N ILE A 306 9.52 0.66 3.14
CA ILE A 306 10.33 0.32 1.96
C ILE A 306 11.17 -0.95 2.19
N LYS A 307 11.58 -1.24 3.43
CA LYS A 307 12.31 -2.49 3.77
C LYS A 307 11.62 -3.76 3.23
N ARG A 308 10.30 -3.72 2.99
CA ARG A 308 9.51 -4.85 2.48
C ARG A 308 9.93 -5.30 1.09
N VAL A 309 10.30 -4.37 0.21
CA VAL A 309 10.72 -4.68 -1.17
C VAL A 309 12.09 -5.36 -1.22
N LYS A 310 12.92 -5.20 -0.16
CA LYS A 310 14.32 -5.61 -0.07
C LYS A 310 15.19 -4.93 -1.13
N LEU A 311 16.52 -4.98 -0.99
CA LEU A 311 17.44 -4.34 -1.92
C LEU A 311 17.24 -4.81 -3.36
N ALA A 312 17.18 -6.13 -3.59
CA ALA A 312 17.02 -6.68 -4.94
C ALA A 312 15.77 -6.16 -5.65
N GLY A 313 14.62 -6.08 -4.95
CA GLY A 313 13.40 -5.54 -5.53
C GLY A 313 13.47 -4.04 -5.80
N LEU A 314 14.14 -3.26 -4.94
CA LEU A 314 14.35 -1.83 -5.17
C LEU A 314 15.26 -1.57 -6.37
N LEU A 315 16.38 -2.30 -6.49
CA LEU A 315 17.27 -2.22 -7.65
C LEU A 315 16.56 -2.60 -8.95
N ARG A 316 15.75 -3.68 -8.92
CA ARG A 316 14.90 -4.06 -10.04
C ARG A 316 13.98 -2.91 -10.47
N ASN A 317 13.31 -2.27 -9.53
CA ASN A 317 12.42 -1.14 -9.81
C ASN A 317 13.21 0.05 -10.37
N ALA A 318 14.39 0.34 -9.82
CA ALA A 318 15.28 1.40 -10.28
C ALA A 318 15.72 1.19 -11.73
N CYS A 319 16.03 -0.06 -12.13
CA CYS A 319 16.33 -0.39 -13.53
C CYS A 319 15.12 -0.02 -14.44
N VAL A 320 13.89 -0.39 -14.03
CA VAL A 320 12.68 -0.05 -14.82
C VAL A 320 12.51 1.46 -14.95
N VAL A 321 12.69 2.20 -13.84
CA VAL A 321 12.59 3.66 -13.85
C VAL A 321 13.66 4.27 -14.75
N ALA A 322 14.91 3.81 -14.69
CA ALA A 322 16.00 4.31 -15.54
C ALA A 322 15.69 4.16 -17.03
N GLY A 323 15.20 2.98 -17.44
CA GLY A 323 14.81 2.74 -18.84
C GLY A 323 13.59 3.58 -19.27
N ASN A 324 12.64 3.87 -18.36
CA ASN A 324 11.45 4.67 -18.67
C ASN A 324 11.75 6.18 -18.74
N THR A 325 12.65 6.67 -17.89
CA THR A 325 12.97 8.11 -17.79
C THR A 325 14.08 8.55 -18.75
N GLY A 326 14.73 7.60 -19.44
CA GLY A 326 15.85 7.93 -20.34
C GLY A 326 17.11 8.37 -19.60
N ALA A 327 17.34 7.86 -18.37
CA ALA A 327 18.42 8.27 -17.48
C ALA A 327 19.79 7.79 -18.00
N GLN A 328 20.40 8.50 -18.93
CA GLN A 328 21.67 8.16 -19.57
C GLN A 328 22.85 8.10 -18.58
N ASP A 329 22.83 8.93 -17.56
CA ASP A 329 23.82 8.95 -16.48
C ASP A 329 23.82 7.67 -15.61
N CYS A 330 22.75 6.86 -15.70
CA CYS A 330 22.64 5.56 -15.04
C CYS A 330 23.29 4.40 -15.83
N VAL A 331 23.67 4.57 -17.09
CA VAL A 331 24.24 3.50 -17.92
C VAL A 331 25.42 2.80 -17.25
N PRO A 332 26.43 3.50 -16.67
CA PRO A 332 27.54 2.82 -15.99
C PRO A 332 27.10 1.97 -14.78
N SER A 333 26.08 2.41 -14.04
CA SER A 333 25.57 1.66 -12.88
C SER A 333 24.79 0.43 -13.33
N LEU A 334 23.97 0.56 -14.39
CA LEU A 334 23.26 -0.57 -15.01
C LEU A 334 24.24 -1.60 -15.59
N GLN A 335 25.34 -1.16 -16.22
CA GLN A 335 26.39 -2.05 -16.73
C GLN A 335 27.03 -2.87 -15.61
N ARG A 336 27.35 -2.27 -14.48
CA ARG A 336 27.86 -3.01 -13.31
C ARG A 336 26.85 -4.07 -12.82
N LEU A 337 25.55 -3.77 -12.85
CA LEU A 337 24.51 -4.73 -12.45
C LEU A 337 24.45 -5.92 -13.41
N VAL A 338 24.46 -5.72 -14.74
CA VAL A 338 24.41 -6.83 -15.71
C VAL A 338 25.68 -7.67 -15.67
N MET A 339 26.85 -7.08 -15.41
CA MET A 339 28.12 -7.79 -15.26
C MET A 339 28.23 -8.49 -13.89
N ALA A 340 27.28 -8.32 -13.01
CA ALA A 340 27.31 -8.81 -11.63
C ALA A 340 28.56 -8.36 -10.86
N GLU A 341 29.05 -7.15 -11.14
CA GLU A 341 30.27 -6.56 -10.57
C GLU A 341 29.94 -5.63 -9.40
N GLY A 342 30.93 -5.41 -8.52
CA GLY A 342 30.84 -4.48 -7.40
C GLY A 342 30.59 -5.15 -6.05
N ALA A 343 30.26 -4.34 -5.04
CA ALA A 343 30.05 -4.79 -3.66
C ALA A 343 28.80 -5.64 -3.48
N TYR A 344 27.88 -5.62 -4.45
CA TYR A 344 26.66 -6.40 -4.45
C TYR A 344 26.49 -7.14 -5.77
N VAL A 345 26.59 -8.45 -5.73
CA VAL A 345 26.32 -9.29 -6.90
C VAL A 345 24.82 -9.31 -7.18
N ALA A 346 24.45 -8.69 -8.28
CA ALA A 346 23.04 -8.53 -8.66
C ALA A 346 22.39 -9.90 -8.99
N PRO A 347 21.28 -10.27 -8.34
CA PRO A 347 20.59 -11.52 -8.66
C PRO A 347 19.97 -11.48 -10.07
N PRO A 348 19.68 -12.65 -10.67
CA PRO A 348 19.17 -12.75 -12.05
C PRO A 348 17.98 -11.82 -12.34
N MET A 349 17.05 -11.71 -11.41
CA MET A 349 15.90 -10.80 -11.53
C MET A 349 16.33 -9.33 -11.75
N VAL A 350 17.38 -8.85 -11.06
CA VAL A 350 17.87 -7.47 -11.22
C VAL A 350 18.58 -7.34 -12.57
N ARG A 351 19.44 -8.31 -12.92
CA ARG A 351 20.16 -8.31 -14.19
C ARG A 351 19.21 -8.28 -15.38
N ALA A 352 18.13 -9.08 -15.35
CA ALA A 352 17.10 -9.10 -16.38
C ALA A 352 16.49 -7.70 -16.64
N HIS A 353 16.23 -6.94 -15.57
CA HIS A 353 15.69 -5.58 -15.72
C HIS A 353 16.75 -4.56 -16.11
N ALA A 354 18.01 -4.77 -15.72
CA ALA A 354 19.12 -3.94 -16.16
C ALA A 354 19.40 -4.11 -17.67
N VAL A 355 19.30 -5.34 -18.21
CA VAL A 355 19.34 -5.61 -19.66
C VAL A 355 18.25 -4.81 -20.38
N TRP A 356 17.02 -4.91 -19.93
CA TRP A 356 15.90 -4.16 -20.51
C TRP A 356 16.12 -2.64 -20.44
N ALA A 357 16.64 -2.13 -19.32
CA ALA A 357 16.93 -0.71 -19.15
C ALA A 357 18.02 -0.22 -20.10
N LEU A 358 19.13 -0.95 -20.22
CA LEU A 358 20.22 -0.63 -21.15
C LEU A 358 19.74 -0.61 -22.61
N ALA A 359 18.90 -1.58 -23.00
CA ALA A 359 18.30 -1.59 -24.34
C ALA A 359 17.44 -0.33 -24.58
N ARG A 360 16.60 0.05 -23.61
CA ARG A 360 15.80 1.27 -23.68
C ARG A 360 16.63 2.56 -23.76
N LEU A 361 17.83 2.54 -23.19
CA LEU A 361 18.77 3.66 -23.21
C LEU A 361 19.69 3.63 -24.47
N GLY A 362 19.56 2.61 -25.33
CA GLY A 362 20.40 2.48 -26.53
C GLY A 362 21.85 2.09 -26.25
N ALA A 363 22.15 1.50 -25.09
CA ALA A 363 23.48 1.09 -24.66
C ALA A 363 23.89 -0.26 -25.28
N VAL A 364 23.99 -0.30 -26.61
CA VAL A 364 24.21 -1.53 -27.41
C VAL A 364 25.55 -2.18 -27.13
N ALA A 365 26.62 -1.38 -26.99
CA ALA A 365 27.98 -1.88 -26.74
C ALA A 365 28.06 -2.57 -25.36
N GLU A 366 27.46 -1.98 -24.35
CA GLU A 366 27.38 -2.51 -22.97
C GLU A 366 26.62 -3.84 -22.95
N LEU A 367 25.50 -3.92 -23.69
CA LEU A 367 24.71 -5.13 -23.81
C LEU A 367 25.46 -6.26 -24.53
N ALA A 368 26.11 -5.97 -25.67
CA ALA A 368 26.86 -6.96 -26.40
C ALA A 368 28.02 -7.54 -25.57
N ASN A 369 28.72 -6.68 -24.82
CA ASN A 369 29.78 -7.13 -23.91
C ASN A 369 29.22 -8.02 -22.80
N ALA A 370 28.16 -7.59 -22.10
CA ALA A 370 27.59 -8.33 -20.96
C ALA A 370 26.97 -9.67 -21.41
N ARG A 371 26.39 -9.74 -22.63
CA ARG A 371 25.81 -10.96 -23.17
C ARG A 371 26.78 -12.14 -23.23
N CYS A 372 28.05 -11.88 -23.47
CA CYS A 372 29.08 -12.93 -23.58
C CYS A 372 29.28 -13.68 -22.24
N TYR A 373 28.93 -13.09 -21.14
CA TYR A 373 29.17 -13.65 -19.80
C TYR A 373 27.86 -14.15 -19.13
N GLU A 374 26.71 -13.92 -19.77
CA GLU A 374 25.40 -14.30 -19.18
C GLU A 374 24.97 -15.70 -19.61
N SER A 375 24.63 -16.52 -18.62
CA SER A 375 24.13 -17.89 -18.84
C SER A 375 22.82 -18.21 -18.09
N ASP A 376 22.34 -17.29 -17.28
CA ASP A 376 21.17 -17.53 -16.43
C ASP A 376 19.86 -17.58 -17.26
N PRO A 377 19.03 -18.63 -17.09
CA PRO A 377 17.80 -18.81 -17.85
C PRO A 377 16.73 -17.75 -17.58
N ILE A 378 16.84 -16.96 -16.51
CA ILE A 378 15.93 -15.83 -16.22
C ILE A 378 16.35 -14.60 -17.02
N VAL A 379 17.65 -14.42 -17.28
CA VAL A 379 18.21 -13.23 -17.93
C VAL A 379 18.29 -13.37 -19.44
N LEU A 380 18.65 -14.56 -19.95
CA LEU A 380 18.80 -14.82 -21.38
C LEU A 380 17.59 -14.42 -22.24
N PRO A 381 16.32 -14.65 -21.82
CA PRO A 381 15.16 -14.20 -22.57
C PRO A 381 15.11 -12.68 -22.77
N GLU A 382 15.66 -11.89 -21.87
CA GLU A 382 15.68 -10.44 -22.02
C GLU A 382 16.66 -10.00 -23.12
N TYR A 383 17.84 -10.63 -23.22
CA TYR A 383 18.78 -10.38 -24.32
C TYR A 383 18.17 -10.78 -25.67
N LEU A 384 17.55 -11.97 -25.75
CA LEU A 384 16.91 -12.43 -26.98
C LEU A 384 15.80 -11.47 -27.44
N ALA A 385 15.02 -10.94 -26.51
CA ALA A 385 13.96 -10.00 -26.81
C ALA A 385 14.47 -8.63 -27.32
N GLU A 386 15.73 -8.30 -27.07
CA GLU A 386 16.41 -7.08 -27.56
C GLU A 386 17.33 -7.35 -28.77
N GLY A 387 17.35 -8.59 -29.28
CA GLY A 387 18.13 -8.94 -30.48
C GLY A 387 19.59 -9.32 -30.26
N PHE A 388 19.95 -9.73 -29.02
CA PHE A 388 21.31 -10.18 -28.63
C PHE A 388 21.41 -11.67 -28.40
#